data_59e4869b5289da7cd209c22deb8475bc
#
_entry.id   59e4869b5289da7cd209c22deb8475bc
#
_cell.length_a   1.000
_cell.length_b   1.000
_cell.length_c   1.000
_cell.angle_alpha   90.00
_cell.angle_beta   90.00
_cell.angle_gamma   90.00
#
_symmetry.space_group_name_H-M   'P 1'
#
loop_
_entity.id
_entity.type
_entity.pdbx_description
1 polymer ?
#
loop_
_entity_poly.entity_id
_entity_poly.type
_entity_poly.pdbx_seq_one_letter_code
_entity_poly.pdbx_strand_id
1 'polypeptide(L)'
;FIGKRGMGALEFIPESSGIRKSEKLNMKALTDLAQRIFVERENVRLMPDESLTMQSLIAVGTSAGGRQPKAIIAINPETGEIRSGQIAGHKGFDYCILKFGDAERSSAELEMAYYKMAMAAGINMMPCKIIEVEGQKHFITHRFDRDEERKLHMQTLAALYPDADSYEKLLMVCRKMRLPESTQDEVFRRMVFNILANNTDDHNKNFSFLMDESGQWQLSPAYDMTYIFNVGGFLPEKMHCLMMQGKLQGHTLEDA
;
A
#
# COMPACT_ATOMS: atom_id res chain seq x y z
N PHE A 1 -16.72 -10.25 9.15
CA PHE A 1 -15.50 -9.65 9.71
C PHE A 1 -14.26 -10.23 9.05
N ILE A 2 -13.21 -9.41 8.90
CA ILE A 2 -11.97 -9.75 8.20
C ILE A 2 -11.13 -10.82 8.94
N GLY A 3 -11.40 -11.06 10.22
CA GLY A 3 -10.70 -12.04 11.04
C GLY A 3 -9.21 -11.73 11.18
N LYS A 4 -8.38 -12.74 10.87
CA LYS A 4 -6.90 -12.66 10.95
C LYS A 4 -6.24 -12.08 9.69
N ARG A 5 -7.01 -11.71 8.68
CA ARG A 5 -6.51 -11.36 7.34
C ARG A 5 -6.17 -9.89 7.14
N GLY A 6 -6.42 -9.05 8.15
CA GLY A 6 -6.19 -7.60 8.08
C GLY A 6 -4.74 -7.20 7.92
N MET A 7 -4.54 -5.93 7.61
CA MET A 7 -3.24 -5.28 7.71
C MET A 7 -2.87 -5.09 9.18
N GLY A 8 -1.56 -5.11 9.47
CA GLY A 8 -1.08 -5.05 10.85
C GLY A 8 -1.35 -6.31 11.64
N ALA A 9 -1.33 -6.22 12.98
CA ALA A 9 -1.48 -7.34 13.91
C ALA A 9 -2.90 -7.47 14.50
N LEU A 10 -3.81 -6.53 14.23
CA LEU A 10 -5.18 -6.61 14.76
C LEU A 10 -5.94 -7.79 14.15
N GLU A 11 -6.64 -8.52 15.00
CA GLU A 11 -7.50 -9.65 14.64
C GLU A 11 -8.92 -9.37 15.14
N PHE A 12 -9.90 -9.77 14.34
CA PHE A 12 -11.32 -9.50 14.59
C PHE A 12 -12.09 -10.79 14.82
N ILE A 13 -12.88 -10.85 15.89
CA ILE A 13 -13.72 -11.99 16.25
C ILE A 13 -15.19 -11.52 16.30
N PRO A 14 -16.13 -12.33 15.72
CA PRO A 14 -15.94 -13.59 15.01
C PRO A 14 -15.39 -13.41 13.60
N GLU A 15 -14.66 -14.41 13.10
CA GLU A 15 -14.26 -14.46 11.70
C GLU A 15 -15.39 -15.02 10.84
N SER A 16 -15.82 -14.25 9.83
CA SER A 16 -16.96 -14.65 8.98
C SER A 16 -16.56 -15.44 7.72
N SER A 17 -15.25 -15.62 7.48
CA SER A 17 -14.78 -16.33 6.29
C SER A 17 -14.29 -17.74 6.64
N GLY A 18 -14.74 -18.72 5.83
CA GLY A 18 -14.29 -20.11 5.93
C GLY A 18 -12.87 -20.39 5.43
N ILE A 19 -12.08 -19.35 5.10
CA ILE A 19 -10.71 -19.51 4.55
C ILE A 19 -9.76 -19.83 5.71
N ARG A 20 -9.45 -21.11 5.87
CA ARG A 20 -8.58 -21.61 6.93
C ARG A 20 -7.19 -22.04 6.46
N LYS A 21 -6.98 -22.13 5.14
CA LYS A 21 -5.72 -22.58 4.55
C LYS A 21 -5.27 -21.66 3.45
N SER A 22 -3.97 -21.47 3.34
CA SER A 22 -3.37 -20.78 2.20
C SER A 22 -3.37 -21.73 1.00
N GLU A 23 -3.91 -21.24 -0.11
CA GLU A 23 -3.96 -21.98 -1.36
C GLU A 23 -2.89 -21.45 -2.32
N LYS A 24 -2.36 -22.36 -3.15
CA LYS A 24 -1.51 -22.00 -4.29
C LYS A 24 -2.35 -21.22 -5.29
N LEU A 25 -1.83 -20.08 -5.74
CA LEU A 25 -2.54 -19.19 -6.65
C LEU A 25 -2.13 -19.41 -8.10
N ASN A 26 -3.12 -19.38 -8.98
CA ASN A 26 -2.91 -19.25 -10.41
C ASN A 26 -2.91 -17.76 -10.77
N MET A 27 -1.74 -17.23 -11.14
CA MET A 27 -1.56 -15.81 -11.43
C MET A 27 -2.36 -15.35 -12.64
N LYS A 28 -2.50 -16.19 -13.68
CA LYS A 28 -3.32 -15.89 -14.86
C LYS A 28 -4.78 -15.66 -14.44
N ALA A 29 -5.37 -16.64 -13.74
CA ALA A 29 -6.76 -16.54 -13.30
C ALA A 29 -7.00 -15.33 -12.36
N LEU A 30 -6.00 -14.99 -11.52
CA LEU A 30 -6.06 -13.83 -10.64
C LEU A 30 -5.99 -12.51 -11.43
N THR A 31 -5.16 -12.45 -12.48
CA THR A 31 -5.06 -11.31 -13.39
C THR A 31 -6.36 -11.11 -14.18
N ASP A 32 -6.91 -12.20 -14.74
CA ASP A 32 -8.17 -12.16 -15.49
C ASP A 32 -9.34 -11.66 -14.62
N LEU A 33 -9.40 -12.11 -13.35
CA LEU A 33 -10.39 -11.65 -12.39
C LEU A 33 -10.22 -10.16 -12.08
N ALA A 34 -9.00 -9.71 -11.85
CA ALA A 34 -8.69 -8.30 -11.58
C ALA A 34 -9.08 -7.40 -12.76
N GLN A 35 -8.85 -7.83 -14.00
CA GLN A 35 -9.26 -7.09 -15.20
C GLN A 35 -10.77 -6.95 -15.31
N ARG A 36 -11.51 -8.01 -15.05
CA ARG A 36 -12.98 -7.93 -15.02
C ARG A 36 -13.47 -6.92 -13.99
N ILE A 37 -12.85 -6.89 -12.80
CA ILE A 37 -13.16 -5.90 -11.77
C ILE A 37 -12.84 -4.48 -12.24
N PHE A 38 -11.76 -4.28 -13.03
CA PHE A 38 -11.44 -2.97 -13.62
C PHE A 38 -12.50 -2.49 -14.61
N VAL A 39 -12.96 -3.39 -15.48
CA VAL A 39 -13.89 -3.06 -16.56
C VAL A 39 -15.32 -2.87 -16.05
N GLU A 40 -15.77 -3.73 -15.13
CA GLU A 40 -17.17 -3.83 -14.72
C GLU A 40 -17.51 -3.12 -13.41
N ARG A 41 -16.64 -2.28 -12.88
CA ARG A 41 -16.63 -1.57 -11.57
C ARG A 41 -17.89 -1.61 -10.68
N GLU A 42 -19.10 -1.80 -11.24
CA GLU A 42 -20.38 -1.75 -10.52
C GLU A 42 -21.17 -3.08 -10.51
N ASN A 43 -20.83 -4.08 -11.35
CA ASN A 43 -21.65 -5.28 -11.53
C ASN A 43 -20.85 -6.59 -11.70
N VAL A 44 -19.75 -6.78 -10.99
CA VAL A 44 -19.02 -8.05 -11.06
C VAL A 44 -19.88 -9.17 -10.50
N ARG A 45 -20.59 -9.89 -11.37
CA ARG A 45 -21.17 -11.20 -11.05
C ARG A 45 -20.04 -12.22 -11.08
N LEU A 46 -19.72 -12.73 -9.93
CA LEU A 46 -18.71 -13.77 -9.76
C LEU A 46 -19.16 -15.05 -10.44
N MET A 47 -18.27 -15.65 -11.24
CA MET A 47 -18.56 -16.93 -11.89
C MET A 47 -18.54 -18.06 -10.86
N PRO A 48 -19.41 -19.09 -11.01
CA PRO A 48 -19.50 -20.19 -10.03
C PRO A 48 -18.19 -20.97 -9.80
N ASP A 49 -17.27 -20.91 -10.77
CA ASP A 49 -15.99 -21.65 -10.74
C ASP A 49 -14.84 -20.85 -10.11
N GLU A 50 -15.07 -19.61 -9.68
CA GLU A 50 -14.03 -18.83 -9.03
C GLU A 50 -13.90 -19.19 -7.56
N SER A 51 -12.70 -19.57 -7.14
CA SER A 51 -12.49 -19.94 -5.73
C SER A 51 -12.81 -18.74 -4.82
N LEU A 52 -13.52 -18.99 -3.73
CA LEU A 52 -13.80 -17.99 -2.70
C LEU A 52 -12.52 -17.30 -2.20
N THR A 53 -11.39 -18.00 -2.29
CA THR A 53 -10.05 -17.50 -1.93
C THR A 53 -9.62 -16.37 -2.85
N MET A 54 -9.78 -16.51 -4.18
CA MET A 54 -9.38 -15.46 -5.14
C MET A 54 -10.21 -14.20 -4.98
N GLN A 55 -11.50 -14.33 -4.78
CA GLN A 55 -12.41 -13.21 -4.54
C GLN A 55 -12.04 -12.47 -3.25
N SER A 56 -11.77 -13.22 -2.19
CA SER A 56 -11.41 -12.63 -0.91
C SER A 56 -10.03 -11.96 -0.92
N LEU A 57 -9.10 -12.46 -1.75
CA LEU A 57 -7.76 -11.85 -1.92
C LEU A 57 -7.87 -10.43 -2.47
N ILE A 58 -8.67 -10.24 -3.50
CA ILE A 58 -8.89 -8.92 -4.11
C ILE A 58 -9.71 -8.04 -3.17
N ALA A 59 -10.75 -8.57 -2.54
CA ALA A 59 -11.58 -7.81 -1.60
C ALA A 59 -10.77 -7.30 -0.40
N VAL A 60 -9.90 -8.11 0.18
CA VAL A 60 -9.01 -7.70 1.28
C VAL A 60 -7.95 -6.72 0.79
N GLY A 61 -7.39 -6.95 -0.40
CA GLY A 61 -6.45 -6.02 -1.02
C GLY A 61 -7.09 -4.64 -1.25
N THR A 62 -8.32 -4.59 -1.74
CA THR A 62 -9.07 -3.35 -1.94
C THR A 62 -9.39 -2.65 -0.62
N SER A 63 -9.67 -3.39 0.45
CA SER A 63 -9.89 -2.82 1.80
C SER A 63 -8.62 -2.23 2.43
N ALA A 64 -7.44 -2.55 1.92
CA ALA A 64 -6.19 -1.92 2.33
C ALA A 64 -6.03 -0.46 1.85
N GLY A 65 -7.02 0.08 1.16
CA GLY A 65 -7.07 1.46 0.65
C GLY A 65 -6.71 1.57 -0.83
N GLY A 66 -7.17 2.67 -1.46
CA GLY A 66 -6.93 3.00 -2.86
C GLY A 66 -7.87 2.32 -3.86
N ARG A 67 -7.99 2.93 -5.05
CA ARG A 67 -8.94 2.53 -6.11
C ARG A 67 -8.43 1.41 -7.02
N GLN A 68 -7.14 1.12 -7.01
CA GLN A 68 -6.50 0.12 -7.86
C GLN A 68 -6.73 -1.27 -7.27
N PRO A 69 -7.20 -2.26 -8.05
CA PRO A 69 -7.29 -3.65 -7.62
C PRO A 69 -5.94 -4.15 -7.15
N LYS A 70 -5.93 -4.81 -6.03
CA LYS A 70 -4.72 -5.36 -5.41
C LYS A 70 -5.02 -6.69 -4.71
N ALA A 71 -4.02 -7.52 -4.59
CA ALA A 71 -4.11 -8.80 -3.88
C ALA A 71 -2.98 -8.95 -2.86
N ILE A 72 -3.30 -9.60 -1.75
CA ILE A 72 -2.29 -9.95 -0.74
C ILE A 72 -1.79 -11.35 -1.03
N ILE A 73 -0.52 -11.45 -1.38
CA ILE A 73 0.13 -12.69 -1.80
C ILE A 73 1.35 -13.00 -0.93
N ALA A 74 1.77 -14.26 -0.95
CA ALA A 74 3.05 -14.71 -0.43
C ALA A 74 3.83 -15.39 -1.56
N ILE A 75 5.10 -15.02 -1.73
CA ILE A 75 5.97 -15.52 -2.81
C ILE A 75 7.15 -16.22 -2.17
N ASN A 76 7.42 -17.45 -2.60
CA ASN A 76 8.67 -18.11 -2.27
C ASN A 76 9.75 -17.60 -3.24
N PRO A 77 10.81 -16.93 -2.76
CA PRO A 77 11.83 -16.34 -3.63
C PRO A 77 12.71 -17.39 -4.34
N GLU A 78 12.82 -18.62 -3.80
CA GLU A 78 13.64 -19.68 -4.38
C GLU A 78 12.90 -20.45 -5.49
N THR A 79 11.60 -20.74 -5.27
CA THR A 79 10.81 -21.57 -6.18
C THR A 79 9.91 -20.77 -7.11
N GLY A 80 9.66 -19.48 -6.80
CA GLY A 80 8.68 -18.65 -7.48
C GLY A 80 7.23 -19.04 -7.18
N GLU A 81 7.00 -19.96 -6.25
CA GLU A 81 5.65 -20.36 -5.87
C GLU A 81 4.90 -19.19 -5.24
N ILE A 82 3.64 -18.97 -5.68
CA ILE A 82 2.79 -17.90 -5.18
C ILE A 82 1.59 -18.50 -4.47
N ARG A 83 1.31 -18.00 -3.26
CA ARG A 83 0.19 -18.40 -2.42
C ARG A 83 -0.61 -17.19 -1.94
N SER A 84 -1.78 -17.45 -1.38
CA SER A 84 -2.51 -16.44 -0.61
C SER A 84 -1.66 -15.96 0.57
N GLY A 85 -1.40 -14.66 0.63
CA GLY A 85 -0.66 -14.00 1.73
C GLY A 85 -1.54 -13.49 2.85
N GLN A 86 -2.82 -13.86 2.88
CA GLN A 86 -3.77 -13.40 3.90
C GLN A 86 -3.52 -14.06 5.27
N ILE A 87 -3.03 -15.29 5.27
CA ILE A 87 -2.75 -16.05 6.49
C ILE A 87 -1.23 -16.06 6.66
N ALA A 88 -0.75 -15.69 7.85
CA ALA A 88 0.65 -15.80 8.22
C ALA A 88 1.05 -17.28 8.44
N GLY A 89 2.35 -17.57 8.44
CA GLY A 89 2.86 -18.91 8.76
C GLY A 89 3.42 -19.68 7.56
N HIS A 90 3.83 -18.98 6.50
CA HIS A 90 4.54 -19.57 5.37
C HIS A 90 6.04 -19.33 5.53
N LYS A 91 6.72 -20.30 6.12
CA LYS A 91 8.19 -20.26 6.24
C LYS A 91 8.85 -20.21 4.88
N GLY A 92 9.77 -19.26 4.69
CA GLY A 92 10.47 -19.07 3.42
C GLY A 92 9.65 -18.36 2.34
N PHE A 93 8.55 -17.68 2.70
CA PHE A 93 7.78 -16.86 1.78
C PHE A 93 7.86 -15.39 2.18
N ASP A 94 8.03 -14.54 1.19
CA ASP A 94 7.91 -13.08 1.30
C ASP A 94 6.44 -12.67 1.17
N TYR A 95 5.95 -11.93 2.14
CA TYR A 95 4.60 -11.38 2.10
C TYR A 95 4.59 -10.09 1.29
N CYS A 96 3.70 -10.02 0.30
CA CYS A 96 3.67 -8.94 -0.67
C CYS A 96 2.24 -8.43 -0.92
N ILE A 97 2.18 -7.19 -1.39
CA ILE A 97 1.01 -6.62 -2.04
C ILE A 97 1.28 -6.61 -3.54
N LEU A 98 0.41 -7.26 -4.29
CA LEU A 98 0.37 -7.23 -5.75
C LEU A 98 -0.66 -6.18 -6.17
N LYS A 99 -0.25 -5.17 -6.91
CA LYS A 99 -1.11 -4.19 -7.57
C LYS A 99 -1.22 -4.54 -9.04
N PHE A 100 -2.43 -4.74 -9.52
CA PHE A 100 -2.66 -5.09 -10.92
C PHE A 100 -2.45 -3.86 -11.79
N GLY A 101 -1.58 -3.99 -12.79
CA GLY A 101 -1.25 -2.88 -13.68
C GLY A 101 -2.38 -2.57 -14.66
N ASP A 102 -2.57 -1.29 -14.90
CA ASP A 102 -3.39 -0.76 -15.99
C ASP A 102 -2.45 -0.46 -17.17
N ALA A 103 -2.57 -1.26 -18.23
CA ALA A 103 -1.69 -1.16 -19.40
C ALA A 103 -1.86 0.17 -20.14
N GLU A 104 -3.08 0.75 -20.17
CA GLU A 104 -3.34 2.03 -20.83
C GLU A 104 -2.58 3.18 -20.17
N ARG A 105 -2.37 3.09 -18.86
CA ARG A 105 -1.67 4.10 -18.04
C ARG A 105 -0.27 3.72 -17.66
N SER A 106 0.20 2.54 -18.07
CA SER A 106 1.51 2.00 -17.64
C SER A 106 1.71 2.10 -16.12
N SER A 107 0.66 1.80 -15.34
CA SER A 107 0.64 2.11 -13.91
C SER A 107 1.70 1.35 -13.11
N ALA A 108 2.02 0.11 -13.50
CA ALA A 108 3.05 -0.68 -12.85
C ALA A 108 4.46 -0.11 -13.08
N GLU A 109 4.75 0.33 -14.31
CA GLU A 109 6.01 0.97 -14.67
C GLU A 109 6.16 2.33 -14.00
N LEU A 110 5.06 3.06 -13.89
CA LEU A 110 5.03 4.36 -13.22
C LEU A 110 5.33 4.19 -11.72
N GLU A 111 4.69 3.26 -11.02
CA GLU A 111 4.99 2.97 -9.62
C GLU A 111 6.44 2.52 -9.43
N MET A 112 6.99 1.72 -10.37
CA MET A 112 8.40 1.32 -10.33
C MET A 112 9.35 2.50 -10.55
N ALA A 113 9.00 3.45 -11.44
CA ALA A 113 9.81 4.65 -11.64
C ALA A 113 9.84 5.50 -10.37
N TYR A 114 8.69 5.71 -9.73
CA TYR A 114 8.58 6.44 -8.46
C TYR A 114 9.34 5.74 -7.33
N TYR A 115 9.24 4.43 -7.22
CA TYR A 115 10.06 3.66 -6.27
C TYR A 115 11.55 3.92 -6.46
N LYS A 116 12.05 3.85 -7.70
CA LYS A 116 13.47 4.09 -8.00
C LYS A 116 13.88 5.54 -7.68
N MET A 117 13.04 6.52 -8.01
CA MET A 117 13.29 7.93 -7.69
C MET A 117 13.31 8.16 -6.18
N ALA A 118 12.35 7.59 -5.44
CA ALA A 118 12.27 7.70 -3.98
C ALA A 118 13.49 7.08 -3.30
N MET A 119 13.91 5.88 -3.74
CA MET A 119 15.14 5.25 -3.24
C MET A 119 16.39 6.10 -3.54
N ALA A 120 16.47 6.69 -4.74
CA ALA A 120 17.59 7.59 -5.09
C ALA A 120 17.58 8.89 -4.26
N ALA A 121 16.41 9.35 -3.84
CA ALA A 121 16.26 10.48 -2.92
C ALA A 121 16.53 10.09 -1.45
N GLY A 122 16.88 8.85 -1.16
CA GLY A 122 17.17 8.36 0.19
C GLY A 122 15.92 8.09 1.05
N ILE A 123 14.75 7.96 0.45
CA ILE A 123 13.51 7.59 1.14
C ILE A 123 13.53 6.09 1.42
N ASN A 124 13.19 5.72 2.65
CA ASN A 124 13.10 4.33 3.04
C ASN A 124 11.81 3.69 2.49
N MET A 125 11.95 2.72 1.60
CA MET A 125 10.84 1.93 1.03
C MET A 125 11.13 0.44 1.09
N MET A 126 10.08 -0.38 1.12
CA MET A 126 10.24 -1.83 0.98
C MET A 126 10.65 -2.20 -0.45
N PRO A 127 11.36 -3.33 -0.64
CA PRO A 127 11.71 -3.81 -1.97
C PRO A 127 10.50 -3.96 -2.88
N CYS A 128 10.64 -3.46 -4.11
CA CYS A 128 9.59 -3.52 -5.12
C CYS A 128 10.12 -4.18 -6.40
N LYS A 129 9.22 -4.82 -7.15
CA LYS A 129 9.53 -5.40 -8.46
C LYS A 129 8.31 -5.38 -9.38
N ILE A 130 8.56 -5.46 -10.68
CA ILE A 130 7.54 -5.75 -11.68
C ILE A 130 7.55 -7.24 -11.96
N ILE A 131 6.36 -7.83 -12.08
CA ILE A 131 6.15 -9.14 -12.69
C ILE A 131 5.32 -8.98 -13.94
N GLU A 132 5.53 -9.87 -14.89
CA GLU A 132 4.77 -9.94 -16.14
C GLU A 132 3.98 -11.24 -16.20
N VAL A 133 2.69 -11.14 -16.47
CA VAL A 133 1.77 -12.26 -16.63
C VAL A 133 1.04 -12.06 -17.95
N GLU A 134 1.28 -12.94 -18.93
CA GLU A 134 0.68 -12.87 -20.27
C GLU A 134 0.80 -11.49 -20.95
N GLY A 135 1.97 -10.88 -20.86
CA GLY A 135 2.25 -9.56 -21.44
C GLY A 135 1.76 -8.38 -20.62
N GLN A 136 1.10 -8.62 -19.48
CA GLN A 136 0.66 -7.57 -18.57
C GLN A 136 1.63 -7.42 -17.40
N LYS A 137 2.01 -6.19 -17.13
CA LYS A 137 2.91 -5.85 -16.04
C LYS A 137 2.14 -5.48 -14.79
N HIS A 138 2.58 -6.03 -13.68
CA HIS A 138 2.01 -5.78 -12.36
C HIS A 138 3.11 -5.37 -11.40
N PHE A 139 2.77 -4.49 -10.45
CA PHE A 139 3.70 -4.01 -9.44
C PHE A 139 3.57 -4.83 -8.15
N ILE A 140 4.69 -5.24 -7.59
CA ILE A 140 4.77 -5.94 -6.31
C ILE A 140 5.62 -5.14 -5.35
N THR A 141 5.12 -4.96 -4.12
CA THR A 141 5.87 -4.43 -2.99
C THR A 141 5.83 -5.40 -1.81
N HIS A 142 6.96 -5.56 -1.10
CA HIS A 142 7.00 -6.32 0.13
C HIS A 142 6.20 -5.61 1.22
N ARG A 143 5.58 -6.37 2.10
CA ARG A 143 4.84 -5.85 3.25
C ARG A 143 5.81 -5.56 4.39
N PHE A 144 5.73 -4.38 4.96
CA PHE A 144 6.50 -3.98 6.13
C PHE A 144 5.84 -4.37 7.47
N ASP A 145 4.57 -4.76 7.44
CA ASP A 145 3.82 -5.20 8.62
C ASP A 145 3.91 -6.72 8.85
N ARG A 146 4.84 -7.36 8.17
CA ARG A 146 5.19 -8.78 8.33
C ARG A 146 6.69 -8.91 8.52
N ASP A 147 7.07 -9.62 9.58
CA ASP A 147 8.44 -9.98 9.89
C ASP A 147 8.50 -11.50 10.01
N GLU A 148 8.95 -12.17 8.96
CA GLU A 148 8.85 -13.62 8.78
C GLU A 148 7.39 -14.09 8.94
N GLU A 149 7.09 -14.84 10.00
CA GLU A 149 5.75 -15.34 10.30
C GLU A 149 4.96 -14.41 11.24
N ARG A 150 5.59 -13.35 11.75
CA ARG A 150 4.99 -12.43 12.73
C ARG A 150 4.26 -11.30 12.06
N LYS A 151 3.21 -10.84 12.73
CA LYS A 151 2.48 -9.63 12.38
C LYS A 151 2.96 -8.48 13.25
N LEU A 152 3.35 -7.37 12.64
CA LEU A 152 3.68 -6.15 13.36
C LEU A 152 2.42 -5.28 13.52
N HIS A 153 2.24 -4.70 14.69
CA HIS A 153 1.13 -3.75 14.88
C HIS A 153 1.37 -2.52 14.03
N MET A 154 0.34 -2.11 13.28
CA MET A 154 0.40 -1.01 12.35
C MET A 154 -0.82 -0.13 12.51
N GLN A 155 -0.61 1.19 12.51
CA GLN A 155 -1.68 2.18 12.41
C GLN A 155 -1.29 3.29 11.43
N THR A 156 -2.25 3.74 10.63
CA THR A 156 -2.07 4.90 9.76
C THR A 156 -2.15 6.18 10.61
N LEU A 157 -1.57 7.27 10.09
CA LEU A 157 -1.74 8.60 10.68
C LEU A 157 -3.22 8.96 10.82
N ALA A 158 -4.04 8.61 9.82
CA ALA A 158 -5.50 8.81 9.87
C ALA A 158 -6.18 8.06 11.02
N ALA A 159 -5.67 6.89 11.42
CA ALA A 159 -6.21 6.13 12.54
C ALA A 159 -5.74 6.68 13.90
N LEU A 160 -4.50 7.18 13.98
CA LEU A 160 -3.92 7.75 15.19
C LEU A 160 -4.42 9.17 15.46
N TYR A 161 -4.50 9.97 14.41
CA TYR A 161 -4.91 11.36 14.48
C TYR A 161 -5.71 11.75 13.22
N PRO A 162 -7.04 11.51 13.21
CA PRO A 162 -7.88 11.74 12.04
C PRO A 162 -7.82 13.16 11.46
N ASP A 163 -7.58 14.14 12.33
CA ASP A 163 -7.50 15.57 11.96
C ASP A 163 -6.12 15.98 11.42
N ALA A 164 -5.24 15.03 11.15
CA ALA A 164 -3.94 15.30 10.52
C ALA A 164 -4.13 15.61 9.03
N ASP A 165 -4.19 16.89 8.71
CA ASP A 165 -4.41 17.46 7.39
C ASP A 165 -3.18 18.21 6.84
N SER A 166 -2.04 18.15 7.56
CA SER A 166 -0.81 18.83 7.16
C SER A 166 0.45 18.08 7.58
N TYR A 167 1.57 18.38 6.93
CA TYR A 167 2.88 17.85 7.28
C TYR A 167 3.35 18.31 8.65
N GLU A 168 2.98 19.51 9.07
CA GLU A 168 3.27 20.02 10.43
C GLU A 168 2.56 19.18 11.50
N LYS A 169 1.31 18.76 11.25
CA LYS A 169 0.60 17.85 12.16
C LYS A 169 1.22 16.46 12.18
N LEU A 170 1.69 15.93 11.04
CA LEU A 170 2.43 14.68 11.00
C LEU A 170 3.73 14.77 11.83
N LEU A 171 4.51 15.84 11.65
CA LEU A 171 5.72 16.10 12.46
C LEU A 171 5.39 16.24 13.95
N MET A 172 4.28 16.91 14.29
CA MET A 172 3.80 17.01 15.67
C MET A 172 3.48 15.62 16.25
N VAL A 173 2.84 14.75 15.49
CA VAL A 173 2.55 13.35 15.91
C VAL A 173 3.85 12.60 16.15
N CYS A 174 4.83 12.68 15.24
CA CYS A 174 6.14 12.05 15.43
C CYS A 174 6.81 12.50 16.74
N ARG A 175 6.77 13.80 17.05
CA ARG A 175 7.30 14.37 18.30
C ARG A 175 6.55 13.86 19.53
N LYS A 176 5.21 13.84 19.49
CA LYS A 176 4.38 13.31 20.60
C LYS A 176 4.64 11.83 20.86
N MET A 177 4.89 11.06 19.80
CA MET A 177 5.27 9.65 19.91
C MET A 177 6.74 9.46 20.32
N ARG A 178 7.51 10.54 20.49
CA ARG A 178 8.93 10.53 20.85
C ARG A 178 9.80 9.75 19.85
N LEU A 179 9.47 9.84 18.57
CA LEU A 179 10.27 9.24 17.52
C LEU A 179 11.61 9.97 17.36
N PRO A 180 12.68 9.30 16.91
CA PRO A 180 13.98 9.91 16.68
C PRO A 180 13.93 11.10 15.72
N GLU A 181 14.87 12.03 15.84
CA GLU A 181 14.98 13.20 14.94
C GLU A 181 15.13 12.78 13.47
N SER A 182 15.84 11.69 13.20
CA SER A 182 15.96 11.10 11.87
C SER A 182 14.60 10.74 11.23
N THR A 183 13.55 10.52 12.03
CA THR A 183 12.18 10.34 11.53
C THR A 183 11.62 11.66 10.98
N GLN A 184 11.95 12.79 11.58
CA GLN A 184 11.53 14.11 11.09
C GLN A 184 12.21 14.42 9.76
N ASP A 185 13.51 14.08 9.62
CA ASP A 185 14.24 14.20 8.36
C ASP A 185 13.63 13.33 7.26
N GLU A 186 13.22 12.12 7.61
CA GLU A 186 12.54 11.21 6.67
C GLU A 186 11.17 11.76 6.24
N VAL A 187 10.36 12.30 7.18
CA VAL A 187 9.08 12.94 6.86
C VAL A 187 9.29 14.15 5.96
N PHE A 188 10.28 15.00 6.26
CA PHE A 188 10.63 16.16 5.44
C PHE A 188 11.02 15.74 4.03
N ARG A 189 11.87 14.71 3.90
CA ARG A 189 12.30 14.17 2.60
C ARG A 189 11.11 13.67 1.79
N ARG A 190 10.16 12.95 2.41
CA ARG A 190 8.92 12.49 1.75
C ARG A 190 8.05 13.66 1.31
N MET A 191 7.90 14.68 2.13
CA MET A 191 7.16 15.90 1.79
C MET A 191 7.75 16.57 0.55
N VAL A 192 9.04 16.85 0.55
CA VAL A 192 9.74 17.48 -0.59
C VAL A 192 9.61 16.62 -1.84
N PHE A 193 9.78 15.30 -1.71
CA PHE A 193 9.60 14.36 -2.83
C PHE A 193 8.18 14.41 -3.39
N ASN A 194 7.15 14.34 -2.54
CA ASN A 194 5.76 14.38 -2.97
C ASN A 194 5.45 15.66 -3.76
N ILE A 195 5.95 16.80 -3.30
CA ILE A 195 5.77 18.09 -3.97
C ILE A 195 6.50 18.11 -5.32
N LEU A 196 7.79 17.79 -5.36
CA LEU A 196 8.60 17.87 -6.57
C LEU A 196 8.20 16.82 -7.62
N ALA A 197 7.82 15.62 -7.19
CA ALA A 197 7.41 14.53 -8.06
C ALA A 197 5.91 14.53 -8.39
N ASN A 198 5.14 15.52 -7.91
CA ASN A 198 3.69 15.60 -8.07
C ASN A 198 2.95 14.31 -7.60
N ASN A 199 3.38 13.72 -6.49
CA ASN A 199 2.59 12.71 -5.81
C ASN A 199 1.54 13.42 -4.96
N THR A 200 0.40 13.74 -5.56
CA THR A 200 -0.65 14.56 -4.94
C THR A 200 -1.64 13.78 -4.09
N ASP A 201 -1.55 12.44 -4.07
CA ASP A 201 -2.38 11.58 -3.20
C ASP A 201 -1.68 11.33 -1.84
N ASP A 202 -1.02 12.33 -1.33
CA ASP A 202 -0.22 12.31 -0.10
C ASP A 202 -1.08 12.43 1.17
N HIS A 203 -2.22 11.75 1.19
CA HIS A 203 -3.16 11.83 2.31
C HIS A 203 -2.66 11.08 3.58
N ASN A 204 -3.26 11.39 4.72
CA ASN A 204 -2.88 10.84 6.03
C ASN A 204 -3.00 9.30 6.18
N LYS A 205 -3.62 8.60 5.23
CA LYS A 205 -3.62 7.13 5.18
C LYS A 205 -2.35 6.55 4.54
N ASN A 206 -1.55 7.37 3.82
CA ASN A 206 -0.29 6.97 3.20
C ASN A 206 0.93 7.15 4.11
N PHE A 207 0.67 7.52 5.37
CA PHE A 207 1.67 7.53 6.43
C PHE A 207 1.24 6.57 7.52
N SER A 208 2.11 5.63 7.88
CA SER A 208 1.83 4.62 8.90
C SER A 208 2.95 4.52 9.92
N PHE A 209 2.60 3.99 11.07
CA PHE A 209 3.51 3.72 12.16
C PHE A 209 3.40 2.26 12.54
N LEU A 210 4.55 1.67 12.87
CA LEU A 210 4.68 0.30 13.34
C LEU A 210 5.02 0.32 14.84
N MET A 211 4.48 -0.60 15.57
CA MET A 211 4.81 -0.79 16.99
C MET A 211 5.33 -2.20 17.19
N ASP A 212 6.46 -2.33 17.84
CA ASP A 212 7.03 -3.61 18.24
C ASP A 212 6.39 -4.17 19.53
N GLU A 213 6.81 -5.36 19.94
CA GLU A 213 6.31 -6.02 21.13
C GLU A 213 6.66 -5.29 22.43
N SER A 214 7.66 -4.42 22.43
CA SER A 214 8.03 -3.57 23.58
C SER A 214 7.20 -2.31 23.68
N GLY A 215 6.32 -2.04 22.70
CA GLY A 215 5.53 -0.82 22.60
C GLY A 215 6.27 0.36 21.99
N GLN A 216 7.44 0.14 21.39
CA GLN A 216 8.19 1.19 20.70
C GLN A 216 7.62 1.42 19.31
N TRP A 217 7.35 2.68 19.01
CA TRP A 217 6.82 3.10 17.71
C TRP A 217 7.93 3.55 16.77
N GLN A 218 7.74 3.32 15.50
CA GLN A 218 8.58 3.83 14.42
C GLN A 218 7.73 4.19 13.20
N LEU A 219 8.21 5.11 12.38
CA LEU A 219 7.60 5.42 11.08
C LEU A 219 7.78 4.20 10.16
N SER A 220 6.72 3.80 9.46
CA SER A 220 6.84 2.72 8.46
C SER A 220 7.69 3.15 7.27
N PRO A 221 8.25 2.21 6.50
CA PRO A 221 8.69 2.51 5.14
C PRO A 221 7.60 3.22 4.36
N ALA A 222 7.99 4.07 3.39
CA ALA A 222 7.04 4.75 2.51
C ALA A 222 6.36 3.77 1.55
N TYR A 223 5.14 4.08 1.16
CA TYR A 223 4.33 3.29 0.23
C TYR A 223 3.33 4.19 -0.50
N ASP A 224 2.74 3.67 -1.58
CA ASP A 224 1.78 4.39 -2.43
C ASP A 224 2.32 5.73 -2.95
N MET A 225 3.63 5.80 -3.22
CA MET A 225 4.27 6.96 -3.84
C MET A 225 4.22 6.81 -5.35
N THR A 226 3.33 7.55 -6.00
CA THR A 226 3.16 7.49 -7.46
C THR A 226 2.49 8.77 -7.98
N TYR A 227 2.57 9.00 -9.29
CA TYR A 227 1.79 10.05 -9.93
C TYR A 227 0.32 9.67 -10.00
N ILE A 228 -0.56 10.61 -9.69
CA ILE A 228 -1.99 10.41 -9.76
C ILE A 228 -2.56 11.11 -11.00
N PHE A 229 -3.12 10.32 -11.89
CA PHE A 229 -3.86 10.84 -13.02
C PHE A 229 -5.19 11.43 -12.54
N ASN A 230 -5.38 12.74 -12.72
CA ASN A 230 -6.65 13.41 -12.42
C ASN A 230 -7.68 13.11 -13.53
N VAL A 231 -8.24 11.89 -13.48
CA VAL A 231 -9.25 11.46 -14.45
C VAL A 231 -10.56 12.17 -14.15
N GLY A 232 -11.00 13.02 -15.07
CA GLY A 232 -12.26 13.74 -14.97
C GLY A 232 -12.16 15.16 -14.41
N GLY A 233 -10.98 15.65 -14.05
CA GLY A 233 -10.75 17.05 -13.67
C GLY A 233 -11.46 17.49 -12.39
N PHE A 234 -11.79 16.57 -11.50
CA PHE A 234 -12.54 16.86 -10.26
C PHE A 234 -11.72 17.64 -9.21
N LEU A 235 -10.40 17.60 -9.30
CA LEU A 235 -9.52 18.36 -8.42
C LEU A 235 -8.65 19.30 -9.27
N PRO A 236 -8.25 20.46 -8.72
CA PRO A 236 -7.23 21.29 -9.36
C PRO A 236 -5.96 20.45 -9.62
N GLU A 237 -5.32 20.66 -10.75
CA GLU A 237 -4.01 20.06 -11.00
C GLU A 237 -3.04 20.43 -9.88
N LYS A 238 -2.25 19.45 -9.43
CA LYS A 238 -1.22 19.61 -8.39
C LYS A 238 -1.73 19.99 -6.99
N MET A 239 -2.99 19.71 -6.68
CA MET A 239 -3.51 19.90 -5.33
C MET A 239 -3.17 18.69 -4.47
N HIS A 240 -2.35 18.89 -3.45
CA HIS A 240 -1.97 17.89 -2.46
C HIS A 240 -3.10 17.60 -1.46
N CYS A 241 -3.04 16.44 -0.81
CA CYS A 241 -4.00 16.08 0.25
C CYS A 241 -3.56 16.62 1.62
N LEU A 242 -2.25 16.71 1.89
CA LEU A 242 -1.72 17.34 3.07
C LEU A 242 -1.24 18.77 2.76
N MET A 243 -1.59 19.69 3.63
CA MET A 243 -1.09 21.06 3.57
C MET A 243 0.40 21.13 3.97
N MET A 244 1.09 22.10 3.39
CA MET A 244 2.37 22.60 3.86
C MET A 244 2.27 24.12 3.97
N GLN A 245 2.59 24.70 5.12
CA GLN A 245 2.43 26.14 5.41
C GLN A 245 1.00 26.66 5.12
N GLY A 246 -0.03 25.82 5.39
CA GLY A 246 -1.42 26.14 5.12
C GLY A 246 -1.84 26.14 3.65
N LYS A 247 -0.96 25.71 2.74
CA LYS A 247 -1.22 25.61 1.29
C LYS A 247 -1.41 24.15 0.88
N LEU A 248 -2.30 23.89 -0.07
CA LEU A 248 -2.47 22.60 -0.73
C LEU A 248 -1.84 22.56 -2.13
N GLN A 249 -1.44 23.70 -2.67
CA GLN A 249 -0.85 23.83 -4.01
C GLN A 249 0.03 25.07 -4.10
N GLY A 250 0.81 25.17 -5.19
CA GLY A 250 1.67 26.33 -5.42
C GLY A 250 2.84 26.43 -4.46
N HIS A 251 3.33 25.28 -3.99
CA HIS A 251 4.47 25.21 -3.09
C HIS A 251 5.75 25.67 -3.78
N THR A 252 6.59 26.38 -3.03
CA THR A 252 7.92 26.81 -3.44
C THR A 252 8.97 26.22 -2.50
N LEU A 253 10.26 26.34 -2.85
CA LEU A 253 11.35 25.93 -1.96
C LEU A 253 11.41 26.76 -0.66
N GLU A 254 10.82 27.96 -0.67
CA GLU A 254 10.76 28.82 0.52
C GLU A 254 9.69 28.35 1.52
N ASP A 255 8.73 27.53 1.08
CA ASP A 255 7.70 26.95 1.94
C ASP A 255 8.22 25.69 2.69
N ALA A 256 9.36 25.10 2.31
CA ALA A 256 9.96 23.92 2.91
C ALA A 256 11.05 24.30 3.94
#